data_f08c5ddce9d46ba1d0ed3555fbb1d5b8
#
_entry.id   f08c5ddce9d46ba1d0ed3555fbb1d5b8
#
_cell.length_a   1.000
_cell.length_b   1.000
_cell.length_c   1.000
_cell.angle_alpha   90.00
_cell.angle_beta   90.00
_cell.angle_gamma   90.00
#
_symmetry.space_group_name_H-M   'P 1'
#
loop_
_entity.id
_entity.type
_entity.pdbx_description
1 polymer ?
#
loop_
_entity_poly.entity_id
_entity_poly.type
_entity_poly.pdbx_seq_one_letter_code
_entity_poly.pdbx_strand_id
1 'polypeptide(L)'
;MSPEMLLSMPPRRSEAGFTLIELLVALAIFSLAVLALLNLAGENTRASGRLQDRILAEVVLDNRAIEAVTSVAPPALGRVSGAERVAGRPWLWTRQVSRTDDPSILRVDIAVMAPTSRQPAAAVTLFRAAR
;
A
#
# COMPACT_ATOMS: atom_id res chain seq x y z
N MET A 1 -33.66 -78.30 24.12
CA MET A 1 -34.54 -77.91 23.05
C MET A 1 -34.77 -76.41 23.19
N SER A 2 -34.14 -75.67 22.35
CA SER A 2 -34.56 -74.36 21.85
C SER A 2 -33.49 -73.78 21.03
N PRO A 3 -33.78 -73.43 19.80
CA PRO A 3 -32.83 -72.86 18.87
C PRO A 3 -32.88 -71.37 18.94
N GLU A 4 -32.03 -70.79 18.19
CA GLU A 4 -32.04 -69.40 17.80
C GLU A 4 -31.20 -68.45 18.66
N MET A 5 -29.92 -68.69 18.59
CA MET A 5 -29.00 -67.58 18.76
C MET A 5 -28.56 -67.08 17.38
N LEU A 6 -29.49 -66.38 16.70
CA LEU A 6 -29.18 -65.66 15.48
C LEU A 6 -28.25 -64.52 15.81
N LEU A 7 -26.99 -64.74 15.54
CA LEU A 7 -25.95 -63.69 15.52
C LEU A 7 -26.36 -62.59 14.53
N SER A 8 -26.90 -61.50 15.01
CA SER A 8 -27.06 -60.29 14.27
C SER A 8 -25.66 -59.75 13.97
N MET A 9 -25.15 -60.04 12.80
CA MET A 9 -23.99 -59.38 12.29
C MET A 9 -24.33 -57.91 12.02
N PRO A 10 -23.58 -56.95 12.61
CA PRO A 10 -23.78 -55.56 12.27
C PRO A 10 -23.45 -55.38 10.77
N PRO A 11 -24.18 -54.48 10.07
CA PRO A 11 -23.92 -54.21 8.69
C PRO A 11 -22.49 -53.71 8.55
N ARG A 12 -21.69 -54.40 7.70
CA ARG A 12 -20.38 -53.92 7.32
C ARG A 12 -20.60 -52.57 6.62
N ARG A 13 -20.17 -51.51 7.28
CA ARG A 13 -20.04 -50.19 6.63
C ARG A 13 -19.12 -50.43 5.42
N SER A 14 -19.65 -50.27 4.24
CA SER A 14 -18.87 -50.27 3.00
C SER A 14 -17.94 -49.07 3.13
N GLU A 15 -16.66 -49.32 3.39
CA GLU A 15 -15.61 -48.31 3.23
C GLU A 15 -15.49 -48.06 1.74
N ALA A 16 -16.27 -47.09 1.24
CA ALA A 16 -16.12 -46.57 -0.09
C ALA A 16 -14.81 -45.80 -0.13
N GLY A 17 -13.78 -46.44 -0.69
CA GLY A 17 -12.49 -45.77 -0.93
C GLY A 17 -12.68 -44.61 -1.94
N PHE A 18 -11.90 -43.54 -1.76
CA PHE A 18 -11.88 -42.43 -2.72
C PHE A 18 -11.48 -42.88 -4.11
N THR A 19 -12.18 -42.41 -5.12
CA THR A 19 -11.81 -42.66 -6.52
C THR A 19 -10.62 -41.77 -6.92
N LEU A 20 -9.82 -42.24 -7.85
CA LEU A 20 -8.67 -41.46 -8.38
C LEU A 20 -9.13 -40.11 -8.95
N ILE A 21 -10.25 -40.10 -9.65
CA ILE A 21 -10.81 -38.84 -10.21
C ILE A 21 -11.23 -37.85 -9.13
N GLU A 22 -11.76 -38.32 -8.01
CA GLU A 22 -12.17 -37.51 -6.88
C GLU A 22 -10.96 -36.83 -6.22
N LEU A 23 -9.84 -37.55 -6.07
CA LEU A 23 -8.57 -37.00 -5.59
C LEU A 23 -8.00 -35.99 -6.56
N LEU A 24 -8.07 -36.22 -7.86
CA LEU A 24 -7.61 -35.27 -8.88
C LEU A 24 -8.41 -33.96 -8.85
N VAL A 25 -9.74 -34.07 -8.76
CA VAL A 25 -10.62 -32.90 -8.66
C VAL A 25 -10.36 -32.14 -7.36
N ALA A 26 -10.23 -32.83 -6.24
CA ALA A 26 -9.91 -32.18 -4.95
C ALA A 26 -8.56 -31.47 -5.01
N LEU A 27 -7.54 -32.06 -5.61
CA LEU A 27 -6.22 -31.45 -5.79
C LEU A 27 -6.28 -30.23 -6.71
N ALA A 28 -7.06 -30.28 -7.78
CA ALA A 28 -7.25 -29.14 -8.68
C ALA A 28 -7.90 -27.96 -7.96
N ILE A 29 -8.98 -28.20 -7.21
CA ILE A 29 -9.66 -27.16 -6.43
C ILE A 29 -8.74 -26.59 -5.37
N PHE A 30 -8.01 -27.43 -4.66
CA PHE A 30 -7.03 -27.02 -3.65
C PHE A 30 -5.93 -26.13 -4.26
N SER A 31 -5.40 -26.52 -5.41
CA SER A 31 -4.37 -25.75 -6.12
C SER A 31 -4.88 -24.35 -6.51
N LEU A 32 -6.12 -24.24 -7.01
CA LEU A 32 -6.74 -22.96 -7.33
C LEU A 32 -6.91 -22.08 -6.09
N ALA A 33 -7.34 -22.67 -4.97
CA ALA A 33 -7.50 -21.96 -3.70
C ALA A 33 -6.16 -21.42 -3.19
N VAL A 34 -5.09 -22.22 -3.25
CA VAL A 34 -3.73 -21.79 -2.87
C VAL A 34 -3.24 -20.64 -3.74
N LEU A 35 -3.44 -20.72 -5.06
CA LEU A 35 -3.05 -19.63 -5.97
C LEU A 35 -3.80 -18.34 -5.67
N ALA A 36 -5.10 -18.41 -5.38
CA ALA A 36 -5.89 -17.25 -5.00
C ALA A 36 -5.38 -16.61 -3.71
N LEU A 37 -5.04 -17.40 -2.69
CA LEU A 37 -4.49 -16.92 -1.42
C LEU A 37 -3.11 -16.28 -1.60
N LEU A 38 -2.25 -16.87 -2.44
CA LEU A 38 -0.93 -16.30 -2.73
C LEU A 38 -1.03 -14.94 -3.44
N ASN A 39 -1.96 -14.80 -4.39
CA ASN A 39 -2.21 -13.52 -5.04
C ASN A 39 -2.70 -12.46 -4.06
N LEU A 40 -3.65 -12.81 -3.20
CA LEU A 40 -4.17 -11.91 -2.17
C LEU A 40 -3.07 -11.46 -1.18
N ALA A 41 -2.23 -12.39 -0.73
CA ALA A 41 -1.10 -12.09 0.14
C ALA A 41 -0.10 -11.14 -0.53
N GLY A 42 0.18 -11.36 -1.81
CA GLY A 42 1.06 -10.50 -2.60
C GLY A 42 0.51 -9.07 -2.76
N GLU A 43 -0.79 -8.92 -2.99
CA GLU A 43 -1.42 -7.60 -3.09
C GLU A 43 -1.43 -6.86 -1.76
N ASN A 44 -1.72 -7.54 -0.66
CA ASN A 44 -1.68 -6.96 0.69
C ASN A 44 -0.28 -6.44 1.03
N THR A 45 0.76 -7.17 0.69
CA THR A 45 2.15 -6.74 0.92
C THR A 45 2.49 -5.48 0.12
N ARG A 46 2.07 -5.42 -1.15
CA ARG A 46 2.28 -4.24 -1.99
C ARG A 46 1.49 -3.02 -1.50
N ALA A 47 0.26 -3.23 -1.05
CA ALA A 47 -0.58 -2.17 -0.49
C ALA A 47 0.03 -1.58 0.79
N SER A 48 0.54 -2.43 1.69
CA SER A 48 1.22 -2.02 2.91
C SER A 48 2.50 -1.22 2.61
N GLY A 49 3.28 -1.62 1.61
CA GLY A 49 4.47 -0.88 1.19
C GLY A 49 4.13 0.52 0.65
N ARG A 50 3.07 0.65 -0.15
CA ARG A 50 2.62 1.96 -0.65
C ARG A 50 2.13 2.88 0.47
N LEU A 51 1.42 2.33 1.45
CA LEU A 51 0.95 3.10 2.60
C LEU A 51 2.12 3.61 3.44
N GLN A 52 3.12 2.77 3.68
CA GLN A 52 4.33 3.16 4.40
C GLN A 52 5.09 4.27 3.65
N ASP A 53 5.25 4.15 2.34
CA ASP A 53 5.89 5.18 1.52
C ASP A 53 5.11 6.51 1.58
N ARG A 54 3.79 6.47 1.57
CA ARG A 54 2.97 7.65 1.69
C ARG A 54 3.15 8.35 3.04
N ILE A 55 3.13 7.60 4.14
CA ILE A 55 3.31 8.16 5.50
C ILE A 55 4.69 8.84 5.62
N LEU A 56 5.74 8.19 5.13
CA LEU A 56 7.08 8.78 5.18
C LEU A 56 7.21 10.02 4.28
N ALA A 57 6.57 10.00 3.12
CA ALA A 57 6.53 11.16 2.24
C ALA A 57 5.76 12.33 2.85
N GLU A 58 4.67 12.07 3.59
CA GLU A 58 3.92 13.10 4.31
C GLU A 58 4.77 13.77 5.38
N VAL A 59 5.63 13.05 6.09
CA VAL A 59 6.57 13.64 7.06
C VAL A 59 7.51 14.66 6.38
N VAL A 60 8.08 14.28 5.23
CA VAL A 60 8.94 15.22 4.46
C VAL A 60 8.13 16.41 3.96
N LEU A 61 6.93 16.15 3.47
CA LEU A 61 6.03 17.17 2.95
C LEU A 61 5.70 18.22 4.01
N ASP A 62 5.33 17.76 5.21
CA ASP A 62 4.99 18.63 6.35
C ASP A 62 6.20 19.49 6.76
N ASN A 63 7.40 18.92 6.84
CA ASN A 63 8.61 19.65 7.12
C ASN A 63 8.84 20.78 6.10
N ARG A 64 8.69 20.49 4.81
CA ARG A 64 8.86 21.50 3.76
C ARG A 64 7.73 22.52 3.73
N ALA A 65 6.50 22.12 4.02
CA ALA A 65 5.35 23.02 4.11
C ALA A 65 5.51 23.99 5.28
N ILE A 66 5.88 23.49 6.46
CA ILE A 66 6.13 24.31 7.65
C ILE A 66 7.26 25.30 7.37
N GLU A 67 8.37 24.86 6.80
CA GLU A 67 9.48 25.76 6.41
C GLU A 67 8.99 26.85 5.46
N ALA A 68 8.18 26.51 4.47
CA ALA A 68 7.67 27.45 3.48
C ALA A 68 6.76 28.53 4.11
N VAL A 69 5.99 28.23 5.16
CA VAL A 69 5.07 29.18 5.79
C VAL A 69 5.69 29.93 6.97
N THR A 70 6.71 29.35 7.62
CA THR A 70 7.29 29.95 8.84
C THR A 70 8.57 30.73 8.58
N SER A 71 9.22 30.58 7.42
CA SER A 71 10.42 31.37 7.09
C SER A 71 10.11 32.84 7.11
N VAL A 72 11.02 33.65 7.69
CA VAL A 72 10.87 35.10 7.79
C VAL A 72 10.74 35.74 6.40
N ALA A 73 11.60 35.36 5.47
CA ALA A 73 11.51 35.82 4.09
C ALA A 73 10.60 34.91 3.25
N PRO A 74 9.77 35.46 2.33
CA PRO A 74 9.01 34.66 1.41
C PRO A 74 9.92 33.85 0.49
N PRO A 75 9.50 32.64 0.09
CA PRO A 75 10.31 31.81 -0.81
C PRO A 75 10.44 32.47 -2.18
N ALA A 76 11.62 32.37 -2.77
CA ALA A 76 11.87 32.88 -4.11
C ALA A 76 10.97 32.19 -5.15
N LEU A 77 10.55 32.96 -6.16
CA LEU A 77 9.80 32.43 -7.30
C LEU A 77 10.64 31.38 -8.05
N GLY A 78 9.96 30.41 -8.62
CA GLY A 78 10.58 29.36 -9.41
C GLY A 78 10.60 28.02 -8.74
N ARG A 79 11.39 27.11 -9.28
CA ARG A 79 11.47 25.71 -8.84
C ARG A 79 12.75 25.44 -8.08
N VAL A 80 12.62 24.80 -6.94
CA VAL A 80 13.73 24.29 -6.13
C VAL A 80 13.46 22.82 -5.84
N SER A 81 14.50 22.02 -5.83
CA SER A 81 14.43 20.59 -5.49
C SER A 81 15.56 20.22 -4.54
N GLY A 82 15.35 19.19 -3.77
CA GLY A 82 16.33 18.66 -2.84
C GLY A 82 15.99 17.24 -2.43
N ALA A 83 16.79 16.72 -1.51
CA ALA A 83 16.57 15.41 -0.91
C ALA A 83 16.63 15.50 0.61
N GLU A 84 15.79 14.72 1.29
CA GLU A 84 15.76 14.59 2.74
C GLU A 84 15.77 13.10 3.12
N ARG A 85 16.56 12.74 4.12
CA ARG A 85 16.61 11.34 4.60
C ARG A 85 15.61 11.14 5.72
N VAL A 86 14.66 10.25 5.49
CA VAL A 86 13.69 9.81 6.50
C VAL A 86 13.66 8.29 6.52
N ALA A 87 13.72 7.69 7.70
CA ALA A 87 13.80 6.25 7.90
C ALA A 87 14.92 5.57 7.08
N GLY A 88 16.10 6.23 7.00
CA GLY A 88 17.28 5.71 6.28
C GLY A 88 17.21 5.79 4.76
N ARG A 89 16.12 6.30 4.17
CA ARG A 89 15.90 6.42 2.73
C ARG A 89 15.91 7.88 2.27
N PRO A 90 16.51 8.21 1.12
CA PRO A 90 16.46 9.55 0.56
C PRO A 90 15.09 9.77 -0.11
N TRP A 91 14.41 10.85 0.25
CA TRP A 91 13.17 11.31 -0.35
C TRP A 91 13.44 12.55 -1.17
N LEU A 92 12.99 12.56 -2.42
CA LEU A 92 13.16 13.70 -3.30
C LEU A 92 11.95 14.63 -3.13
N TRP A 93 12.22 15.91 -2.94
CA TRP A 93 11.17 16.91 -2.87
C TRP A 93 11.39 18.01 -3.91
N THR A 94 10.30 18.57 -4.39
CA THR A 94 10.30 19.74 -5.26
C THR A 94 9.35 20.79 -4.69
N ARG A 95 9.74 22.04 -4.77
CA ARG A 95 8.93 23.21 -4.43
C ARG A 95 8.85 24.12 -5.64
N GLN A 96 7.65 24.44 -6.10
CA GLN A 96 7.38 25.41 -7.15
C GLN A 96 6.66 26.59 -6.54
N VAL A 97 7.23 27.79 -6.65
CA VAL A 97 6.62 29.04 -6.19
C VAL A 97 6.20 29.84 -7.41
N SER A 98 4.95 30.23 -7.44
CA SER A 98 4.34 31.02 -8.53
C SER A 98 3.54 32.18 -7.97
N ARG A 99 3.36 33.22 -8.82
CA ARG A 99 2.44 34.32 -8.51
C ARG A 99 1.00 33.86 -8.69
N THR A 100 0.11 34.47 -7.95
CA THR A 100 -1.33 34.37 -8.14
C THR A 100 -1.85 35.63 -8.84
N ASP A 101 -3.14 35.68 -9.10
CA ASP A 101 -3.81 36.89 -9.61
C ASP A 101 -3.75 38.05 -8.59
N ASP A 102 -3.61 37.72 -7.31
CA ASP A 102 -3.34 38.68 -6.25
C ASP A 102 -1.82 38.83 -6.04
N PRO A 103 -1.22 40.00 -6.32
CA PRO A 103 0.22 40.20 -6.18
C PRO A 103 0.72 40.10 -4.73
N SER A 104 -0.17 40.15 -3.74
CA SER A 104 0.17 39.99 -2.32
C SER A 104 0.28 38.54 -1.88
N ILE A 105 -0.11 37.56 -2.73
CA ILE A 105 -0.18 36.14 -2.41
C ILE A 105 0.68 35.34 -3.39
N LEU A 106 1.51 34.46 -2.84
CA LEU A 106 2.24 33.44 -3.58
C LEU A 106 1.59 32.08 -3.42
N ARG A 107 1.57 31.34 -4.51
CA ARG A 107 1.21 29.92 -4.53
C ARG A 107 2.49 29.09 -4.40
N VAL A 108 2.48 28.13 -3.50
CA VAL A 108 3.58 27.20 -3.26
C VAL A 108 3.08 25.78 -3.44
N ASP A 109 3.55 25.10 -4.44
CA ASP A 109 3.27 23.70 -4.69
C ASP A 109 4.49 22.88 -4.25
N ILE A 110 4.26 21.91 -3.37
CA ILE A 110 5.31 21.01 -2.88
C ILE A 110 4.91 19.59 -3.20
N ALA A 111 5.83 18.81 -3.72
CA ALA A 111 5.67 17.40 -4.02
C ALA A 111 6.84 16.59 -3.50
N VAL A 112 6.59 15.41 -2.96
CA VAL A 112 7.58 14.47 -2.44
C VAL A 112 7.46 13.15 -3.17
N MET A 113 8.59 12.63 -3.63
CA MET A 113 8.69 11.40 -4.39
C MET A 113 9.60 10.40 -3.68
N ALA A 114 9.23 9.11 -3.71
CA ALA A 114 10.14 8.05 -3.31
C ALA A 114 11.29 7.92 -4.33
N PRO A 115 12.48 7.46 -3.91
CA PRO A 115 13.66 7.37 -4.79
C PRO A 115 13.44 6.55 -6.06
N THR A 116 12.55 5.56 -5.99
CA THR A 116 12.24 4.60 -7.06
C THR A 116 10.97 4.93 -7.85
N SER A 117 10.29 6.03 -7.51
CA SER A 117 9.02 6.41 -8.12
C SER A 117 9.13 7.71 -8.90
N ARG A 118 8.46 7.78 -10.05
CA ARG A 118 8.28 9.02 -10.82
C ARG A 118 7.00 9.76 -10.46
N GLN A 119 6.13 9.13 -9.67
CA GLN A 119 4.89 9.73 -9.21
C GLN A 119 5.07 10.27 -7.80
N PRO A 120 4.50 11.43 -7.47
CA PRO A 120 4.50 11.94 -6.11
C PRO A 120 3.82 10.97 -5.15
N ALA A 121 4.48 10.67 -4.04
CA ALA A 121 3.89 9.91 -2.94
C ALA A 121 3.03 10.80 -2.05
N ALA A 122 3.36 12.10 -1.96
CA ALA A 122 2.59 13.13 -1.28
C ALA A 122 2.79 14.48 -1.96
N ALA A 123 1.77 15.33 -1.95
CA ALA A 123 1.83 16.67 -2.50
C ALA A 123 0.84 17.62 -1.78
N VAL A 124 1.19 18.90 -1.71
CA VAL A 124 0.34 19.95 -1.16
C VAL A 124 0.50 21.24 -1.95
N THR A 125 -0.59 21.99 -2.07
CA THR A 125 -0.58 23.37 -2.50
C THR A 125 -0.94 24.24 -1.31
N LEU A 126 -0.12 25.23 -1.03
CA LEU A 126 -0.36 26.23 0.01
C LEU A 126 -0.21 27.64 -0.56
N PHE A 127 -0.74 28.60 0.17
CA PHE A 127 -0.67 30.02 -0.18
C PHE A 127 0.00 30.79 0.95
N ARG A 128 0.82 31.74 0.58
CA ARG A 128 1.56 32.57 1.53
C ARG A 128 1.58 34.01 1.06
N ALA A 129 1.62 34.94 2.03
CA ALA A 129 1.86 36.35 1.72
C ALA A 129 3.22 36.56 1.03
N ALA A 130 3.25 37.45 0.05
CA ALA A 130 4.45 37.78 -0.73
C ALA A 130 5.43 38.71 0.05
N ARG A 131 5.04 39.12 1.25
CA ARG A 131 5.82 40.02 2.16
C ARG A 131 5.79 39.47 3.56
#